data_6677250882a22b45eae0fbc8e3f3ce5d
#
_entry.id   6677250882a22b45eae0fbc8e3f3ce5d
#
_cell.length_a   1.000
_cell.length_b   1.000
_cell.length_c   1.000
_cell.angle_alpha   90.00
_cell.angle_beta   90.00
_cell.angle_gamma   90.00
#
_symmetry.space_group_name_H-M   'P 1'
#
loop_
_entity.id
_entity.type
_entity.pdbx_description
1 polymer ?
#
loop_
_entity_poly.entity_id
_entity_poly.type
_entity_poly.pdbx_seq_one_letter_code
_entity_poly.pdbx_strand_id
1 'polypeptide(L)' 'MSSDITIAVDAMGGDFGPSEIIPAIKYSVEKHEQLNIILVGKENLILEQLKKNNI' A
#
# COMPACT_ATOMS: atom_id res chain seq x y z
N MET A 1 23.82 -7.29 5.68
CA MET A 1 22.74 -7.14 6.65
C MET A 1 21.62 -6.29 6.06
N SER A 2 20.45 -6.80 6.04
CA SER A 2 19.32 -6.05 5.51
C SER A 2 18.70 -5.20 6.62
N SER A 3 18.25 -4.02 6.24
CA SER A 3 17.54 -3.12 7.14
C SER A 3 16.12 -2.98 6.62
N ASP A 4 15.20 -3.70 7.22
CA ASP A 4 13.81 -3.59 6.82
C ASP A 4 13.25 -2.25 7.31
N ILE A 5 12.50 -1.60 6.43
CA ILE A 5 11.84 -0.35 6.73
C ILE A 5 10.35 -0.59 6.72
N THR A 6 9.67 -0.19 7.77
CA THR A 6 8.21 -0.31 7.85
C THR A 6 7.59 1.08 7.90
N ILE A 7 6.68 1.35 6.98
CA ILE A 7 6.01 2.64 6.87
C ILE A 7 4.51 2.43 6.96
N ALA A 8 3.86 3.24 7.79
CA ALA A 8 2.39 3.24 7.86
C ALA A 8 1.86 4.29 6.88
N VAL A 9 0.94 3.88 6.04
CA VAL A 9 0.37 4.75 5.00
C VAL A 9 -1.15 4.83 5.18
N ASP A 10 -1.67 6.05 5.21
CA ASP A 10 -3.12 6.28 5.22
C ASP A 10 -3.66 6.02 3.82
N ALA A 11 -4.32 4.89 3.66
CA ALA A 11 -4.86 4.50 2.36
C ALA A 11 -6.11 5.30 1.98
N MET A 12 -6.67 6.06 2.92
CA MET A 12 -7.84 6.89 2.66
C MET A 12 -7.47 8.32 2.28
N GLY A 13 -6.17 8.64 2.24
CA GLY A 13 -5.71 9.99 1.92
C GLY A 13 -5.89 10.33 0.45
N GLY A 14 -5.79 11.64 0.14
CA GLY A 14 -5.94 12.10 -1.23
C GLY A 14 -7.38 12.15 -1.70
N ASP A 15 -7.58 12.54 -2.95
CA ASP A 15 -8.93 12.73 -3.51
C ASP A 15 -9.59 11.41 -3.89
N PHE A 16 -8.81 10.40 -4.23
CA PHE A 16 -9.33 9.12 -4.73
C PHE A 16 -9.12 7.95 -3.79
N GLY A 17 -8.49 8.19 -2.63
CA GLY A 17 -8.31 7.16 -1.61
C GLY A 17 -7.54 5.94 -2.10
N PRO A 18 -8.00 4.73 -1.72
CA PRO A 18 -7.24 3.51 -2.03
C PRO A 18 -7.03 3.25 -3.51
N SER A 19 -7.94 3.70 -4.38
CA SER A 19 -7.79 3.45 -5.81
C SER A 19 -6.55 4.10 -6.39
N GLU A 20 -6.05 5.16 -5.75
CA GLU A 20 -4.83 5.83 -6.17
C GLU A 20 -3.63 5.36 -5.37
N ILE A 21 -3.81 5.19 -4.06
CA ILE A 21 -2.73 4.86 -3.12
C ILE A 21 -2.21 3.44 -3.36
N ILE A 22 -3.09 2.46 -3.56
CA ILE A 22 -2.68 1.06 -3.65
C ILE A 22 -1.79 0.77 -4.86
N PRO A 23 -2.10 1.26 -6.08
CA PRO A 23 -1.18 1.06 -7.20
C PRO A 23 0.20 1.68 -6.96
N ALA A 24 0.26 2.84 -6.32
CA ALA A 24 1.52 3.49 -6.00
C ALA A 24 2.33 2.66 -5.01
N ILE A 25 1.66 2.07 -4.01
CA ILE A 25 2.32 1.22 -3.02
C ILE A 25 2.84 -0.06 -3.68
N LYS A 26 2.05 -0.66 -4.56
CA LYS A 26 2.49 -1.85 -5.29
C LYS A 26 3.79 -1.58 -6.02
N TYR A 27 3.87 -0.46 -6.72
CA TYR A 27 5.07 -0.06 -7.43
C TYR A 27 6.26 0.09 -6.48
N SER A 28 6.04 0.72 -5.34
CA SER A 28 7.11 0.97 -4.37
C SER A 28 7.65 -0.33 -3.76
N VAL A 29 6.77 -1.26 -3.36
CA VAL A 29 7.21 -2.49 -2.74
C VAL A 29 7.87 -3.43 -3.75
N GLU A 30 7.47 -3.37 -5.01
CA GLU A 30 8.13 -4.14 -6.05
C GLU A 30 9.54 -3.66 -6.32
N LYS A 31 9.80 -2.37 -6.12
CA LYS A 31 11.12 -1.78 -6.32
C LYS A 31 12.03 -1.90 -5.11
N HIS A 32 11.47 -2.02 -3.93
CA HIS A 32 12.23 -1.99 -2.68
C HIS A 32 11.90 -3.19 -1.82
N GLU A 33 12.69 -4.25 -1.93
CA GLU A 33 12.44 -5.52 -1.24
C GLU A 33 12.36 -5.38 0.28
N GLN A 34 13.05 -4.38 0.82
CA GLN A 34 13.11 -4.18 2.27
C GLN A 34 11.99 -3.31 2.81
N LEU A 35 11.11 -2.87 1.93
CA LEU A 35 10.02 -1.97 2.31
C LEU A 35 8.79 -2.77 2.71
N ASN A 36 8.31 -2.52 3.92
CA ASN A 36 7.08 -3.09 4.44
C ASN A 36 6.09 -1.97 4.66
N ILE A 37 4.86 -2.16 4.21
CA ILE A 37 3.84 -1.12 4.31
C ILE A 37 2.71 -1.62 5.21
N ILE A 38 2.32 -0.78 6.15
CA ILE A 38 1.12 -0.99 6.96
C ILE A 38 0.06 -0.04 6.42
N LEU A 39 -1.01 -0.60 5.89
CA LEU A 39 -2.10 0.20 5.35
C LEU A 39 -3.13 0.50 6.43
N VAL A 40 -3.45 1.76 6.59
CA VAL A 40 -4.41 2.22 7.58
C VAL A 40 -5.63 2.76 6.85
N GLY A 41 -6.83 2.30 7.25
CA GLY A 41 -8.05 2.77 6.63
C GLY A 41 -9.16 1.72 6.71
N LYS A 42 -10.17 1.86 5.87
CA LYS A 42 -11.29 0.92 5.85
C LYS A 42 -10.85 -0.38 5.17
N GLU A 43 -10.83 -1.45 5.94
CA GLU A 43 -10.30 -2.73 5.51
C GLU A 43 -10.96 -3.25 4.23
N ASN A 44 -12.28 -3.18 4.15
CA ASN A 44 -13.00 -3.68 2.98
C ASN A 44 -12.62 -2.95 1.69
N LEU A 45 -12.40 -1.64 1.77
CA LEU A 45 -12.00 -0.85 0.60
C LEU A 45 -10.56 -1.15 0.21
N ILE A 46 -9.69 -1.34 1.20
CA ILE A 46 -8.30 -1.69 0.96
C ILE A 46 -8.20 -3.07 0.31
N LEU A 47 -8.91 -4.05 0.85
CA LEU A 47 -8.90 -5.42 0.31
C LEU A 47 -9.40 -5.46 -1.13
N GLU A 48 -10.43 -4.69 -1.45
CA GLU A 48 -10.95 -4.61 -2.80
C GLU A 48 -9.87 -4.14 -3.78
N GLN A 49 -9.14 -3.09 -3.41
CA GLN A 49 -8.09 -2.57 -4.25
C GLN A 49 -6.88 -3.50 -4.34
N LEU A 50 -6.55 -4.19 -3.27
CA LEU A 50 -5.47 -5.17 -3.30
C LEU A 50 -5.78 -6.27 -4.30
N LYS A 51 -7.02 -6.75 -4.33
CA LYS A 51 -7.45 -7.75 -5.30
C LYS A 51 -7.35 -7.24 -6.73
N LYS A 52 -7.80 -6.01 -6.97
CA LYS A 52 -7.76 -5.41 -8.31
C LYS A 52 -6.34 -5.26 -8.81
N ASN A 53 -5.39 -5.07 -7.93
CA ASN A 53 -3.99 -4.85 -8.29
C ASN A 53 -3.13 -6.10 -8.16
N ASN A 54 -3.74 -7.25 -7.89
CA ASN A 54 -3.06 -8.53 -7.78
C ASN A 54 -1.98 -8.54 -6.69
N ILE A 55 -2.34 -8.02 -5.55
CA ILE A 55 -1.42 -8.00 -4.40
C ILE A 55 -1.87 -9.02 -3.36
#